data_cbae7e9a020cc284f30e8a38252b0f4b
#
_entry.id   cbae7e9a020cc284f30e8a38252b0f4b
#
_cell.length_a   1.000
_cell.length_b   1.000
_cell.length_c   1.000
_cell.angle_alpha   90.00
_cell.angle_beta   90.00
_cell.angle_gamma   90.00
#
_symmetry.space_group_name_H-M   'P 1'
#
loop_
_entity.id
_entity.type
_entity.pdbx_description
1 polymer ?
#
loop_
_entity_poly.entity_id
_entity_poly.type
_entity_poly.pdbx_seq_one_letter_code
_entity_poly.pdbx_strand_id
1 'polypeptide(L)'
;MKIWMDDERPAPDGYIQAYDVDGAIREIIRCKKETDYYWKEYIMGYMDRERFERGFSVFNIEEVSCDNDLGEGVPEGYKLLEWLEATGYKVPIRIHSASPVARARMQAIIQRNGWTEIK
;
A
#
# COMPACT_ATOMS: atom_id res chain seq x y z
N MET A 1 -8.82 3.66 -1.37
CA MET A 1 -8.06 3.40 -0.12
C MET A 1 -6.64 3.91 -0.27
N LYS A 2 -6.24 4.80 0.62
CA LYS A 2 -4.87 5.32 0.69
C LYS A 2 -4.28 5.00 2.06
N ILE A 3 -3.05 4.53 2.09
CA ILE A 3 -2.36 4.11 3.31
C ILE A 3 -1.15 5.02 3.53
N TRP A 4 -0.99 5.50 4.76
CA TRP A 4 0.11 6.34 5.19
C TRP A 4 0.94 5.57 6.21
N MET A 5 2.16 5.15 5.83
CA MET A 5 3.06 4.42 6.72
C MET A 5 4.10 5.38 7.29
N ASP A 6 3.90 5.74 8.54
CA ASP A 6 4.77 6.68 9.27
C ASP A 6 4.50 6.49 10.76
N ASP A 7 5.56 6.47 11.58
CA ASP A 7 5.45 6.30 13.03
C ASP A 7 5.27 7.63 13.78
N GLU A 8 5.60 8.75 13.17
CA GLU A 8 5.59 10.06 13.81
C GLU A 8 4.59 11.03 13.19
N ARG A 9 4.64 11.18 11.87
CA ARG A 9 3.78 12.15 11.18
C ARG A 9 2.37 11.60 11.03
N PRO A 10 1.34 12.36 11.47
CA PRO A 10 -0.04 11.91 11.32
C PRO A 10 -0.44 11.84 9.85
N ALA A 11 -1.30 10.87 9.54
CA ALA A 11 -1.80 10.70 8.19
C ALA A 11 -2.61 11.92 7.75
N PRO A 12 -2.44 12.39 6.50
CA PRO A 12 -3.32 13.39 5.93
C PRO A 12 -4.76 12.87 5.83
N ASP A 13 -5.72 13.79 5.67
CA ASP A 13 -7.12 13.42 5.46
C ASP A 13 -7.25 12.46 4.28
N GLY A 14 -8.07 11.44 4.44
CA GLY A 14 -8.31 10.44 3.41
C GLY A 14 -7.33 9.28 3.41
N TYR A 15 -6.34 9.28 4.30
CA TYR A 15 -5.40 8.18 4.46
C TYR A 15 -5.69 7.39 5.73
N ILE A 16 -5.40 6.08 5.69
CA ILE A 16 -5.38 5.23 6.88
C ILE A 16 -3.95 5.18 7.39
N GLN A 17 -3.78 5.42 8.70
CA GLN A 17 -2.47 5.37 9.35
C GLN A 17 -2.00 3.93 9.56
N ALA A 18 -0.77 3.64 9.15
CA ALA A 18 -0.03 2.45 9.56
C ALA A 18 1.27 2.93 10.21
N TYR A 19 1.58 2.43 11.39
CA TYR A 19 2.72 2.95 12.17
C TYR A 19 4.03 2.23 11.86
N ASP A 20 3.96 1.08 11.22
CA ASP A 20 5.12 0.27 10.86
C ASP A 20 4.82 -0.62 9.65
N VAL A 21 5.83 -1.39 9.23
CA VAL A 21 5.70 -2.29 8.09
C VAL A 21 4.61 -3.34 8.32
N ASP A 22 4.55 -3.94 9.52
CA ASP A 22 3.54 -4.95 9.82
C ASP A 22 2.13 -4.39 9.75
N GLY A 23 1.93 -3.15 10.25
CA GLY A 23 0.66 -2.47 10.15
C GLY A 23 0.24 -2.22 8.71
N ALA A 24 1.17 -1.78 7.87
CA ALA A 24 0.91 -1.57 6.45
C ALA A 24 0.58 -2.89 5.74
N ILE A 25 1.30 -3.97 6.04
CA ILE A 25 1.04 -5.29 5.49
C ILE A 25 -0.38 -5.75 5.85
N ARG A 26 -0.79 -5.62 7.12
CA ARG A 26 -2.14 -6.01 7.55
C ARG A 26 -3.22 -5.26 6.77
N GLU A 27 -3.05 -3.95 6.56
CA GLU A 27 -4.02 -3.16 5.80
C GLU A 27 -4.05 -3.56 4.33
N ILE A 28 -2.89 -3.83 3.71
CA ILE A 28 -2.82 -4.27 2.32
C ILE A 28 -3.51 -5.62 2.15
N ILE A 29 -3.25 -6.57 3.05
CA ILE A 29 -3.88 -7.90 3.01
C ILE A 29 -5.40 -7.77 3.17
N ARG A 30 -5.86 -6.94 4.11
CA ARG A 30 -7.30 -6.70 4.33
C ARG A 30 -7.96 -6.17 3.06
N CYS A 31 -7.37 -5.14 2.46
CA CYS A 31 -7.90 -4.56 1.23
C CYS A 31 -7.91 -5.57 0.07
N LYS A 32 -6.84 -6.36 -0.04
CA LYS A 32 -6.72 -7.38 -1.09
C LYS A 32 -7.81 -8.43 -0.96
N LYS A 33 -8.08 -8.93 0.24
CA LYS A 33 -9.15 -9.89 0.49
C LYS A 33 -10.52 -9.33 0.09
N GLU A 34 -10.78 -8.07 0.41
CA GLU A 34 -12.06 -7.43 0.07
C GLU A 34 -12.20 -7.22 -1.43
N THR A 35 -11.16 -6.75 -2.12
CA THR A 35 -11.24 -6.57 -3.57
C THR A 35 -11.38 -7.90 -4.30
N ASP A 36 -10.72 -8.95 -3.83
CA ASP A 36 -10.85 -10.30 -4.39
C ASP A 36 -12.27 -10.84 -4.19
N TYR A 37 -12.90 -10.59 -3.03
CA TYR A 37 -14.29 -10.95 -2.77
C TYR A 37 -15.25 -10.29 -3.77
N TYR A 38 -15.15 -8.95 -3.92
CA TYR A 38 -16.04 -8.22 -4.84
C TYR A 38 -15.85 -8.67 -6.28
N TRP A 39 -14.61 -8.87 -6.69
CA TRP A 39 -14.28 -9.32 -8.03
C TRP A 39 -14.87 -10.71 -8.32
N LYS A 40 -14.69 -11.65 -7.39
CA LYS A 40 -15.18 -13.01 -7.51
C LYS A 40 -16.71 -13.05 -7.60
N GLU A 41 -17.40 -12.35 -6.69
CA GLU A 41 -18.86 -12.30 -6.65
C GLU A 41 -19.43 -11.70 -7.95
N TYR A 42 -18.77 -10.66 -8.46
CA TYR A 42 -19.18 -10.02 -9.71
C TYR A 42 -19.00 -10.95 -10.91
N ILE A 43 -17.86 -11.58 -11.05
CA ILE A 43 -17.57 -12.51 -12.16
C ILE A 43 -18.53 -13.69 -12.14
N MET A 44 -18.86 -14.22 -10.96
CA MET A 44 -19.77 -15.35 -10.82
C MET A 44 -21.25 -14.97 -10.97
N GLY A 45 -21.55 -13.70 -11.15
CA GLY A 45 -22.92 -13.23 -11.36
C GLY A 45 -23.74 -13.07 -10.09
N TYR A 46 -23.13 -13.12 -8.91
CA TYR A 46 -23.82 -12.96 -7.62
C TYR A 46 -23.94 -11.51 -7.17
N MET A 47 -23.36 -10.58 -7.92
CA MET A 47 -23.31 -9.17 -7.59
C MET A 47 -23.49 -8.35 -8.85
N ASP A 48 -24.36 -7.32 -8.80
CA ASP A 48 -24.51 -6.41 -9.92
C ASP A 48 -23.31 -5.44 -10.02
N ARG A 49 -23.20 -4.78 -11.19
CA ARG A 49 -22.07 -3.89 -11.48
C ARG A 49 -22.00 -2.69 -10.53
N GLU A 50 -23.14 -2.10 -10.17
CA GLU A 50 -23.17 -0.94 -9.29
C GLU A 50 -22.64 -1.29 -7.91
N ARG A 51 -23.07 -2.41 -7.34
CA ARG A 51 -22.58 -2.87 -6.04
C ARG A 51 -21.10 -3.22 -6.10
N PHE A 52 -20.68 -3.87 -7.18
CA PHE A 52 -19.27 -4.19 -7.40
C PHE A 52 -18.40 -2.91 -7.41
N GLU A 53 -18.77 -1.92 -8.23
CA GLU A 53 -18.00 -0.69 -8.35
C GLU A 53 -17.90 0.07 -7.04
N ARG A 54 -19.00 0.15 -6.28
CA ARG A 54 -18.99 0.81 -4.97
C ARG A 54 -18.08 0.11 -3.97
N GLY A 55 -18.21 -1.20 -3.84
CA GLY A 55 -17.42 -1.96 -2.88
C GLY A 55 -15.95 -2.04 -3.27
N PHE A 56 -15.69 -2.32 -4.54
CA PHE A 56 -14.32 -2.40 -5.05
C PHE A 56 -13.58 -1.06 -4.87
N SER A 57 -14.22 0.06 -5.17
CA SER A 57 -13.58 1.38 -5.07
C SER A 57 -13.21 1.76 -3.64
N VAL A 58 -13.94 1.26 -2.64
CA VAL A 58 -13.62 1.51 -1.23
C VAL A 58 -12.32 0.83 -0.83
N PHE A 59 -12.12 -0.41 -1.29
CA PHE A 59 -10.99 -1.24 -0.84
C PHE A 59 -9.81 -1.28 -1.83
N ASN A 60 -10.01 -0.82 -3.06
CA ASN A 60 -8.92 -0.76 -4.03
C ASN A 60 -7.85 0.23 -3.54
N ILE A 61 -6.61 -0.23 -3.45
CA ILE A 61 -5.51 0.61 -2.97
C ILE A 61 -5.04 1.55 -4.07
N GLU A 62 -5.26 2.84 -3.86
CA GLU A 62 -4.87 3.90 -4.79
C GLU A 62 -3.45 4.37 -4.56
N GLU A 63 -2.97 4.28 -3.30
CA GLU A 63 -1.67 4.79 -2.92
C GLU A 63 -1.24 4.21 -1.58
N VAL A 64 0.04 3.84 -1.47
CA VAL A 64 0.70 3.61 -0.19
C VAL A 64 1.85 4.62 -0.10
N SER A 65 1.75 5.54 0.86
CA SER A 65 2.77 6.55 1.09
C SER A 65 3.71 6.08 2.19
N CYS A 66 5.00 5.98 1.90
CA CYS A 66 5.98 5.29 2.73
C CYS A 66 7.04 6.21 3.29
N ASP A 67 7.18 6.24 4.62
CA ASP A 67 8.40 6.68 5.28
C ASP A 67 9.34 5.47 5.41
N ASN A 68 10.64 5.73 5.60
CA ASN A 68 11.62 4.66 5.78
C ASN A 68 12.03 4.48 7.24
N ASP A 69 12.24 5.57 7.98
CA ASP A 69 12.59 5.51 9.40
C ASP A 69 11.32 5.40 10.24
N LEU A 70 11.06 4.20 10.74
CA LEU A 70 9.85 3.87 11.50
C LEU A 70 10.14 3.65 12.98
N GLY A 71 11.33 4.02 13.43
CA GLY A 71 11.72 3.92 14.82
C GLY A 71 12.85 2.93 15.06
N GLU A 72 13.43 3.02 16.25
CA GLU A 72 14.54 2.16 16.64
C GLU A 72 14.06 0.73 16.88
N GLY A 73 14.82 -0.23 16.35
CA GLY A 73 14.55 -1.66 16.58
C GLY A 73 13.41 -2.24 15.77
N VAL A 74 12.81 -1.47 14.86
CA VAL A 74 11.75 -1.95 13.96
C VAL A 74 12.23 -1.97 12.51
N PRO A 75 11.62 -2.78 11.64
CA PRO A 75 12.00 -2.81 10.23
C PRO A 75 11.87 -1.46 9.55
N GLU A 76 12.84 -1.11 8.71
CA GLU A 76 12.77 0.09 7.89
C GLU A 76 11.70 -0.04 6.80
N GLY A 77 11.19 1.11 6.33
CA GLY A 77 10.07 1.15 5.39
C GLY A 77 10.30 0.42 4.07
N TYR A 78 11.56 0.37 3.57
CA TYR A 78 11.85 -0.37 2.34
C TYR A 78 11.52 -1.87 2.43
N LYS A 79 11.42 -2.40 3.63
CA LYS A 79 11.00 -3.80 3.85
C LYS A 79 9.58 -4.07 3.38
N LEU A 80 8.70 -3.06 3.43
CA LEU A 80 7.38 -3.18 2.84
C LEU A 80 7.46 -3.41 1.33
N LEU A 81 8.34 -2.68 0.64
CA LEU A 81 8.53 -2.83 -0.79
C LEU A 81 9.11 -4.20 -1.15
N GLU A 82 10.03 -4.71 -0.32
CA GLU A 82 10.55 -6.07 -0.49
C GLU A 82 9.45 -7.13 -0.30
N TRP A 83 8.54 -6.92 0.66
CA TRP A 83 7.41 -7.81 0.87
C TRP A 83 6.45 -7.78 -0.32
N LEU A 84 6.17 -6.61 -0.86
CA LEU A 84 5.34 -6.47 -2.08
C LEU A 84 5.98 -7.19 -3.26
N GLU A 85 7.29 -7.07 -3.41
CA GLU A 85 8.05 -7.77 -4.45
C GLU A 85 7.94 -9.29 -4.30
N ALA A 86 8.10 -9.79 -3.08
CA ALA A 86 8.03 -11.22 -2.78
C ALA A 86 6.63 -11.80 -3.00
N THR A 87 5.58 -11.05 -2.71
CA THR A 87 4.19 -11.51 -2.88
C THR A 87 3.63 -11.29 -4.28
N GLY A 88 4.25 -10.42 -5.06
CA GLY A 88 3.75 -10.04 -6.38
C GLY A 88 2.59 -9.06 -6.34
N TYR A 89 2.25 -8.50 -5.18
CA TYR A 89 1.21 -7.48 -5.08
C TYR A 89 1.73 -6.16 -5.65
N LYS A 90 0.91 -5.51 -6.48
CA LYS A 90 1.26 -4.23 -7.09
C LYS A 90 0.34 -3.15 -6.55
N VAL A 91 0.94 -2.12 -5.97
CA VAL A 91 0.22 -0.94 -5.50
C VAL A 91 1.01 0.31 -5.88
N PRO A 92 0.35 1.43 -6.17
CA PRO A 92 1.07 2.68 -6.40
C PRO A 92 1.77 3.14 -5.11
N ILE A 93 3.04 3.54 -5.23
CA ILE A 93 3.88 3.91 -4.08
C ILE A 93 4.25 5.39 -4.17
N ARG A 94 4.05 6.11 -3.05
CA ARG A 94 4.62 7.44 -2.84
C ARG A 94 5.70 7.33 -1.76
N ILE A 95 6.82 7.97 -1.96
CA ILE A 95 7.91 8.01 -0.97
C ILE A 95 7.88 9.38 -0.31
N HIS A 96 7.70 9.41 1.03
CA HIS A 96 7.75 10.66 1.78
C HIS A 96 8.89 10.69 2.80
N SER A 97 9.95 9.92 2.57
CA SER A 97 11.14 9.92 3.39
C SER A 97 12.01 11.15 3.14
N ALA A 98 12.57 11.73 4.21
CA ALA A 98 13.51 12.83 4.12
C ALA A 98 14.93 12.38 3.77
N SER A 99 15.25 11.09 3.93
CA SER A 99 16.59 10.55 3.69
C SER A 99 16.84 10.30 2.20
N PRO A 100 17.85 10.94 1.58
CA PRO A 100 18.18 10.68 0.17
C PRO A 100 18.59 9.22 -0.07
N VAL A 101 19.30 8.60 0.86
CA VAL A 101 19.73 7.20 0.75
C VAL A 101 18.53 6.26 0.76
N ALA A 102 17.59 6.48 1.69
CA ALA A 102 16.38 5.68 1.77
C ALA A 102 15.51 5.85 0.53
N ARG A 103 15.35 7.09 0.05
CA ARG A 103 14.59 7.36 -1.18
C ARG A 103 15.19 6.62 -2.37
N ALA A 104 16.53 6.68 -2.53
CA ALA A 104 17.21 5.99 -3.63
C ALA A 104 16.99 4.47 -3.56
N ARG A 105 17.06 3.88 -2.37
CA ARG A 105 16.80 2.44 -2.15
C ARG A 105 15.39 2.06 -2.55
N MET A 106 14.40 2.81 -2.08
CA MET A 106 13.00 2.56 -2.41
C MET A 106 12.74 2.73 -3.91
N GLN A 107 13.28 3.78 -4.53
CA GLN A 107 13.15 4.03 -5.97
C GLN A 107 13.75 2.89 -6.80
N ALA A 108 14.88 2.33 -6.36
CA ALA A 108 15.50 1.20 -7.04
C ALA A 108 14.58 -0.03 -7.06
N ILE A 109 13.90 -0.31 -5.93
CA ILE A 109 12.94 -1.42 -5.85
C ILE A 109 11.74 -1.18 -6.76
N ILE A 110 11.19 0.04 -6.74
CA ILE A 110 10.06 0.43 -7.59
C ILE A 110 10.43 0.26 -9.07
N GLN A 111 11.59 0.75 -9.48
CA GLN A 111 12.04 0.73 -10.88
C GLN A 111 12.28 -0.70 -11.37
N ARG A 112 12.95 -1.55 -10.59
CA ARG A 112 13.24 -2.93 -11.02
C ARG A 112 11.98 -3.78 -11.17
N ASN A 113 10.90 -3.41 -10.49
CA ASN A 113 9.62 -4.11 -10.58
C ASN A 113 8.64 -3.48 -11.58
N GLY A 114 8.99 -2.34 -12.15
CA GLY A 114 8.10 -1.63 -13.08
C GLY A 114 6.85 -1.07 -12.41
N TRP A 115 6.91 -0.78 -11.11
CA TRP A 115 5.77 -0.24 -10.37
C TRP A 115 5.56 1.25 -10.63
N THR A 116 4.36 1.73 -10.34
CA THR A 116 4.04 3.15 -10.42
C THR A 116 4.54 3.87 -9.17
N GLU A 117 5.38 4.89 -9.37
CA GLU A 117 5.75 5.81 -8.31
C GLU A 117 4.92 7.08 -8.44
N ILE A 118 4.24 7.46 -7.36
CA ILE A 118 3.47 8.71 -7.28
C ILE A 118 4.41 9.81 -6.80
N LYS A 119 4.48 10.90 -7.54
CA LYS A 119 5.38 12.02 -7.25
C LYS A 119 4.69 13.22 -6.62
#